data_4273a292eed7c7c56f8ec3db41e77fce
#
_entry.id   4273a292eed7c7c56f8ec3db41e77fce
#
_cell.length_a   1.000
_cell.length_b   1.000
_cell.length_c   1.000
_cell.angle_alpha   90.00
_cell.angle_beta   90.00
_cell.angle_gamma   90.00
#
_symmetry.space_group_name_H-M   'P 1'
#
loop_
_entity.id
_entity.type
_entity.pdbx_description
1 polymer ?
#
loop_
_entity_poly.entity_id
_entity_poly.type
_entity_poly.pdbx_seq_one_letter_code
_entity_poly.pdbx_strand_id
1 'polypeptide(L)'
;VSGSGPAYVYTFIEALADGAVAEGLPRDQALALATQTVLGAAKMVASSNEHPAILRDRVTSPGGTTIAGLVALEEGAFRATTIKAVRTATARARELGA
;
A
#
# COMPACT_ATOMS: atom_id res chain seq x y z
N VAL A 1 -8.40 11.12 -6.92
CA VAL A 1 -7.88 9.82 -6.47
C VAL A 1 -7.92 8.79 -7.59
N SER A 2 -9.04 8.67 -8.28
CA SER A 2 -9.19 7.61 -9.28
C SER A 2 -8.29 7.79 -10.51
N GLY A 3 -7.92 9.02 -10.87
CA GLY A 3 -7.04 9.26 -12.00
C GLY A 3 -5.57 8.98 -11.68
N SER A 4 -5.08 9.51 -10.58
CA SER A 4 -3.68 9.40 -10.17
C SER A 4 -3.42 8.17 -9.30
N GLY A 5 -4.40 7.74 -8.55
CA GLY A 5 -4.28 6.67 -7.57
C GLY A 5 -3.68 5.37 -8.08
N PRO A 6 -4.04 4.89 -9.29
CA PRO A 6 -3.42 3.69 -9.82
C PRO A 6 -1.89 3.75 -9.87
N ALA A 7 -1.31 4.90 -10.20
CA ALA A 7 0.15 5.05 -10.24
C ALA A 7 0.76 4.86 -8.84
N TYR A 8 0.09 5.34 -7.79
CA TYR A 8 0.57 5.15 -6.41
C TYR A 8 0.55 3.68 -6.04
N VAL A 9 -0.50 2.97 -6.44
CA VAL A 9 -0.63 1.54 -6.18
C VAL A 9 0.43 0.75 -6.95
N TYR A 10 0.69 1.08 -8.22
CA TYR A 10 1.76 0.43 -8.99
C TYR A 10 3.11 0.61 -8.30
N THR A 11 3.39 1.82 -7.80
CA THR A 11 4.62 2.11 -7.08
C THR A 11 4.71 1.29 -5.79
N PHE A 12 3.60 1.15 -5.08
CA PHE A 12 3.56 0.33 -3.85
C PHE A 12 3.79 -1.15 -4.16
N ILE A 13 3.17 -1.68 -5.21
CA ILE A 13 3.40 -3.07 -5.64
C ILE A 13 4.88 -3.28 -5.97
N GLU A 14 5.47 -2.36 -6.70
CA GLU A 14 6.88 -2.43 -7.05
C GLU A 14 7.77 -2.42 -5.79
N ALA A 15 7.46 -1.55 -4.84
CA ALA A 15 8.22 -1.46 -3.59
C ALA A 15 8.12 -2.76 -2.78
N LEU A 16 6.92 -3.35 -2.70
CA LEU A 16 6.73 -4.64 -2.03
C LEU A 16 7.58 -5.73 -2.72
N ALA A 17 7.55 -5.77 -4.04
CA ALA A 17 8.35 -6.73 -4.80
C ALA A 17 9.85 -6.51 -4.57
N ASP A 18 10.30 -5.26 -4.57
CA ASP A 18 11.70 -4.92 -4.32
C ASP A 18 12.14 -5.36 -2.92
N GLY A 19 11.27 -5.19 -1.92
CA GLY A 19 11.55 -5.67 -0.58
C GLY A 19 11.72 -7.18 -0.53
N ALA A 20 10.85 -7.92 -1.23
CA ALA A 20 10.93 -9.37 -1.30
C ALA A 20 12.22 -9.83 -2.01
N VAL A 21 12.62 -9.14 -3.07
CA VAL A 21 13.88 -9.41 -3.76
C VAL A 21 15.07 -9.16 -2.83
N ALA A 22 15.03 -8.07 -2.07
CA ALA A 22 16.09 -7.75 -1.10
C ALA A 22 16.26 -8.87 -0.06
N GLU A 23 15.17 -9.57 0.26
CA GLU A 23 15.17 -10.69 1.21
C GLU A 23 15.43 -12.05 0.54
N GLY A 24 15.70 -12.08 -0.76
CA GLY A 24 16.16 -13.28 -1.43
C GLY A 24 15.18 -13.95 -2.39
N LEU A 25 13.97 -13.41 -2.57
CA LEU A 25 13.05 -14.00 -3.55
C LEU A 25 13.43 -13.64 -4.98
N PRO A 26 13.28 -14.56 -5.92
CA PRO A 26 13.43 -14.23 -7.34
C PRO A 26 12.42 -13.16 -7.77
N ARG A 27 12.80 -12.29 -8.69
CA ARG A 27 12.02 -11.14 -9.12
C ARG A 27 10.60 -11.50 -9.57
N ASP A 28 10.46 -12.55 -10.39
CA ASP A 28 9.15 -12.97 -10.91
C ASP A 28 8.21 -13.43 -9.80
N GLN A 29 8.71 -14.20 -8.83
CA GLN A 29 7.93 -14.63 -7.68
C GLN A 29 7.57 -13.45 -6.77
N ALA A 30 8.53 -12.54 -6.55
CA ALA A 30 8.31 -11.35 -5.73
C ALA A 30 7.20 -10.48 -6.31
N LEU A 31 7.20 -10.26 -7.61
CA LEU A 31 6.16 -9.45 -8.27
C LEU A 31 4.79 -10.14 -8.21
N ALA A 32 4.74 -11.44 -8.45
CA ALA A 32 3.48 -12.19 -8.38
C ALA A 32 2.87 -12.13 -6.97
N LEU A 33 3.69 -12.33 -5.93
CA LEU A 33 3.22 -12.28 -4.55
C LEU A 33 2.78 -10.86 -4.15
N ALA A 34 3.53 -9.85 -4.53
CA ALA A 34 3.17 -8.46 -4.25
C ALA A 34 1.84 -8.08 -4.92
N THR A 35 1.67 -8.46 -6.17
CA THR A 35 0.44 -8.18 -6.93
C THR A 35 -0.76 -8.87 -6.28
N GLN A 36 -0.64 -10.15 -5.95
CA GLN A 36 -1.72 -10.92 -5.32
C GLN A 36 -2.06 -10.36 -3.94
N THR A 37 -1.06 -9.92 -3.18
CA THR A 37 -1.26 -9.32 -1.86
C THR A 37 -2.13 -8.07 -1.95
N VAL A 38 -1.81 -7.17 -2.87
CA VAL A 38 -2.58 -5.93 -3.03
C VAL A 38 -3.98 -6.22 -3.57
N LEU A 39 -4.08 -7.12 -4.55
CA LEU A 39 -5.38 -7.52 -5.09
C LEU A 39 -6.29 -8.10 -4.01
N GLY A 40 -5.78 -9.05 -3.23
CA GLY A 40 -6.55 -9.70 -2.17
C GLY A 40 -6.95 -8.74 -1.06
N ALA A 41 -6.05 -7.86 -0.66
CA ALA A 41 -6.34 -6.86 0.37
C ALA A 41 -7.43 -5.89 -0.09
N ALA A 42 -7.35 -5.39 -1.32
CA ALA A 42 -8.35 -4.49 -1.87
C ALA A 42 -9.71 -5.19 -1.99
N LYS A 43 -9.72 -6.44 -2.44
CA LYS A 43 -10.94 -7.24 -2.54
C LYS A 43 -11.58 -7.47 -1.18
N MET A 44 -10.78 -7.72 -0.16
CA MET A 44 -11.28 -7.92 1.20
C MET A 44 -11.96 -6.65 1.73
N VAL A 45 -11.37 -5.49 1.51
CA VAL A 45 -11.97 -4.21 1.89
C VAL A 45 -13.30 -4.01 1.16
N ALA A 46 -13.32 -4.27 -0.15
CA ALA A 46 -14.50 -4.05 -0.98
C ALA A 46 -15.65 -4.99 -0.61
N SER A 47 -15.37 -6.24 -0.26
CA SER A 47 -16.41 -7.26 -0.05
C SER A 47 -16.87 -7.41 1.39
N SER A 48 -16.05 -7.00 2.37
CA SER A 48 -16.35 -7.24 3.79
C SER A 48 -17.16 -6.14 4.46
N ASN A 49 -17.19 -4.94 3.88
CA ASN A 49 -17.75 -3.72 4.50
C ASN A 49 -17.09 -3.36 5.83
N GLU A 50 -15.91 -3.91 6.08
CA GLU A 50 -15.15 -3.60 7.28
C GLU A 50 -14.17 -2.45 7.03
N HIS A 51 -13.97 -1.63 8.05
CA HIS A 51 -12.95 -0.59 7.97
C HIS A 51 -11.55 -1.23 7.82
N PRO A 52 -10.67 -0.66 6.97
CA PRO A 52 -9.32 -1.22 6.81
C PRO A 52 -8.54 -1.40 8.11
N ALA A 53 -8.75 -0.54 9.11
CA ALA A 53 -8.09 -0.66 10.39
C ALA A 53 -8.47 -1.95 11.13
N ILE A 54 -9.73 -2.37 11.02
CA ILE A 54 -10.21 -3.61 11.62
C ILE A 54 -9.59 -4.81 10.92
N LEU A 55 -9.56 -4.79 9.60
CA LEU A 55 -8.93 -5.85 8.82
C LEU A 55 -7.45 -5.96 9.12
N ARG A 56 -6.76 -4.82 9.25
CA ARG A 56 -5.35 -4.78 9.62
C ARG A 56 -5.12 -5.46 10.98
N ASP A 57 -5.95 -5.15 11.97
CA ASP A 57 -5.82 -5.73 13.30
C ASP A 57 -5.95 -7.26 13.28
N ARG A 58 -6.83 -7.80 12.42
CA ARG A 58 -7.03 -9.24 12.31
C ARG A 58 -5.80 -10.00 11.82
N VAL A 59 -4.90 -9.33 11.10
CA VAL A 59 -3.67 -9.95 10.61
C VAL A 59 -2.43 -9.49 11.36
N THR A 60 -2.62 -8.82 12.49
CA THR A 60 -1.53 -8.25 13.28
C THR A 60 -1.45 -8.95 14.62
N SER A 61 -0.64 -10.02 14.71
CA SER A 61 -0.43 -10.75 15.96
C SER A 61 0.56 -10.00 16.87
N PRO A 62 0.42 -10.17 18.19
CA PRO A 62 1.36 -9.53 19.12
C PRO A 62 2.81 -9.97 18.86
N GLY A 63 3.69 -9.00 18.70
CA GLY A 63 5.11 -9.23 18.49
C GLY A 63 5.49 -9.88 17.16
N GLY A 64 4.54 -9.97 16.23
CA GLY A 64 4.74 -10.68 14.96
C GLY A 64 5.36 -9.84 13.86
N THR A 65 5.43 -10.44 12.67
CA THR A 65 6.04 -9.81 11.50
C THR A 65 5.24 -8.63 10.98
N THR A 66 3.91 -8.72 11.06
CA THR A 66 3.05 -7.65 10.55
C THR A 66 3.25 -6.35 11.31
N ILE A 67 3.26 -6.40 12.65
CA ILE A 67 3.46 -5.17 13.42
C ILE A 67 4.86 -4.59 13.21
N ALA A 68 5.86 -5.43 13.07
CA ALA A 68 7.22 -4.96 12.79
C ALA A 68 7.28 -4.19 11.46
N GLY A 69 6.63 -4.72 10.43
CA GLY A 69 6.55 -4.05 9.13
C GLY A 69 5.75 -2.76 9.19
N LEU A 70 4.63 -2.75 9.93
CA LEU A 70 3.80 -1.55 10.10
C LEU A 70 4.58 -0.43 10.79
N VAL A 71 5.36 -0.75 11.81
CA VAL A 71 6.20 0.25 12.50
C VAL A 71 7.21 0.85 11.53
N ALA A 72 7.84 0.03 10.69
CA ALA A 72 8.78 0.52 9.68
C ALA A 72 8.09 1.48 8.71
N LEU A 73 6.87 1.16 8.26
CA LEU A 73 6.10 2.05 7.38
C LEU A 73 5.80 3.38 8.06
N GLU A 74 5.39 3.34 9.34
CA GLU A 74 5.08 4.57 10.07
C GLU A 74 6.33 5.42 10.34
N GLU A 75 7.47 4.80 10.57
CA GLU A 75 8.74 5.52 10.70
C GLU A 75 9.08 6.29 9.43
N GLY A 76 8.71 5.76 8.27
CA GLY A 76 8.85 6.42 6.96
C GLY A 76 7.71 7.36 6.62
N ALA A 77 6.80 7.65 7.57
CA ALA A 77 5.66 8.55 7.40
C ALA A 77 4.73 8.10 6.24
N PHE A 78 4.49 6.80 6.13
CA PHE A 78 3.71 6.23 5.03
C PHE A 78 2.35 6.91 4.87
N ARG A 79 1.58 7.05 5.97
CA ARG A 79 0.24 7.64 5.90
C ARG A 79 0.29 9.12 5.53
N ALA A 80 1.14 9.88 6.20
CA ALA A 80 1.27 11.31 5.96
C ALA A 80 1.72 11.59 4.52
N THR A 81 2.65 10.79 4.01
CA THR A 81 3.15 10.94 2.63
C THR A 81 2.05 10.59 1.62
N THR A 82 1.26 9.55 1.88
CA THR A 82 0.14 9.17 1.01
C THR A 82 -0.92 10.28 0.97
N ILE A 83 -1.27 10.81 2.14
CA ILE A 83 -2.23 11.94 2.23
C ILE A 83 -1.69 13.14 1.43
N LYS A 84 -0.42 13.45 1.59
CA LYS A 84 0.23 14.55 0.87
C LYS A 84 0.20 14.34 -0.64
N ALA A 85 0.39 13.12 -1.11
CA ALA A 85 0.33 12.80 -2.54
C ALA A 85 -1.05 13.15 -3.12
N VAL A 86 -2.12 12.74 -2.44
CA VAL A 86 -3.48 13.06 -2.88
C VAL A 86 -3.73 14.57 -2.90
N ARG A 87 -3.31 15.27 -1.85
CA ARG A 87 -3.48 16.72 -1.75
C ARG A 87 -2.70 17.45 -2.85
N THR A 88 -1.47 17.02 -3.10
CA THR A 88 -0.62 17.62 -4.13
C THR A 88 -1.22 17.42 -5.53
N ALA A 89 -1.69 16.21 -5.83
CA ALA A 89 -2.33 15.91 -7.10
C ALA A 89 -3.61 16.72 -7.29
N THR A 90 -4.40 16.87 -6.23
CA THR A 90 -5.63 17.66 -6.25
C THR A 90 -5.33 19.15 -6.54
N ALA A 91 -4.32 19.71 -5.89
CA ALA A 91 -3.90 21.09 -6.13
C ALA A 91 -3.45 21.27 -7.59
N ARG A 92 -2.68 20.31 -8.12
CA ARG A 92 -2.24 20.37 -9.50
C ARG A 92 -3.40 20.27 -10.50
N ALA A 93 -4.37 19.41 -10.20
CA ALA A 93 -5.57 19.30 -11.04
C ALA A 93 -6.33 20.62 -11.11
N ARG A 94 -6.45 21.33 -10.00
CA ARG A 94 -7.09 22.64 -9.95
C ARG A 94 -6.32 23.67 -10.78
N GLU A 95 -4.99 23.64 -10.75
CA GLU A 95 -4.15 24.53 -11.56
C GLU A 95 -4.36 24.29 -13.06
N LEU A 96 -4.54 23.01 -13.46
CA LEU A 96 -4.58 22.64 -14.87
C LEU A 96 -5.94 22.84 -15.53
N GLY A 97 -7.02 22.64 -14.80
CA GLY A 97 -8.28 22.55 -15.49
C GLY A 97 -9.46 23.14 -14.79
N ALA A 98 -9.24 23.49 -13.62
CA ALA A 98 -10.36 23.95 -12.83
C ALA A 98 -10.64 25.40 -13.04
#